data_a9ad51c3a4338891fcf3e4047d0c7c0d
#
_entry.id   a9ad51c3a4338891fcf3e4047d0c7c0d
#
_cell.length_a   1.000
_cell.length_b   1.000
_cell.length_c   1.000
_cell.angle_alpha   90.00
_cell.angle_beta   90.00
_cell.angle_gamma   90.00
#
_symmetry.space_group_name_H-M   'P 1'
#
loop_
_entity.id
_entity.type
_entity.pdbx_description
1 polymer ?
#
loop_
_entity_poly.entity_id
_entity_poly.type
_entity_poly.pdbx_seq_one_letter_code
_entity_poly.pdbx_strand_id
1 'polypeptide(L)'
;MFDVNPRLVGLVVRGVEIRGIEDLEQFIKDNEVQIAALTIPKSKAPEIADRLVKAGIKAIWNFAHTDLNVPDDVVVENVHLSESLMRLSYRVCSMQDERERKAKEKAEQTGTNETC
;
A
#
# COMPACT_ATOMS: atom_id res chain seq x y z
N MET A 1 2.99 12.60 2.52
CA MET A 1 2.17 11.46 2.06
C MET A 1 1.21 11.94 0.97
N PHE A 2 1.03 11.18 -0.09
CA PHE A 2 0.16 11.56 -1.23
C PHE A 2 -0.85 10.47 -1.52
N ASP A 3 -2.07 10.89 -1.88
CA ASP A 3 -3.15 9.98 -2.25
C ASP A 3 -4.03 10.61 -3.32
N VAL A 4 -4.66 9.77 -4.14
CA VAL A 4 -5.62 10.20 -5.16
C VAL A 4 -7.04 10.34 -4.62
N ASN A 5 -7.32 9.77 -3.46
CA ASN A 5 -8.65 9.81 -2.85
C ASN A 5 -8.92 11.17 -2.20
N PRO A 6 -9.89 11.96 -2.73
CA PRO A 6 -10.15 13.29 -2.20
C PRO A 6 -10.67 13.29 -0.76
N ARG A 7 -11.22 12.18 -0.27
CA ARG A 7 -11.69 12.06 1.12
C ARG A 7 -10.53 11.97 2.12
N LEU A 8 -9.36 11.52 1.69
CA LEU A 8 -8.18 11.38 2.52
C LEU A 8 -7.30 12.62 2.51
N VAL A 9 -7.39 13.44 1.46
CA VAL A 9 -6.59 14.66 1.32
C VAL A 9 -6.95 15.64 2.44
N GLY A 10 -5.93 16.17 3.10
CA GLY A 10 -6.07 17.08 4.24
C GLY A 10 -6.08 16.40 5.61
N LEU A 11 -6.23 15.08 5.65
CA LEU A 11 -6.12 14.33 6.90
C LEU A 11 -4.66 14.25 7.36
N VAL A 12 -4.46 14.17 8.67
CA VAL A 12 -3.13 14.00 9.27
C VAL A 12 -3.05 12.63 9.92
N VAL A 13 -2.08 11.83 9.50
CA VAL A 13 -1.80 10.51 10.04
C VAL A 13 -0.45 10.53 10.73
N ARG A 14 -0.44 10.35 12.02
CA ARG A 14 0.78 10.37 12.86
C ARG A 14 1.65 11.60 12.61
N GLY A 15 1.04 12.77 12.49
CA GLY A 15 1.74 14.02 12.25
C GLY A 15 2.11 14.29 10.78
N VAL A 16 1.77 13.40 9.85
CA VAL A 16 2.03 13.57 8.43
C VAL A 16 0.73 13.87 7.70
N GLU A 17 0.69 15.00 7.01
CA GLU A 17 -0.46 15.41 6.20
C GLU A 17 -0.54 14.61 4.90
N ILE A 18 -1.76 14.19 4.55
CA ILE A 18 -2.05 13.58 3.26
C ILE A 18 -2.36 14.68 2.26
N ARG A 19 -1.60 14.73 1.18
CA ARG A 19 -1.76 15.72 0.10
C ARG A 19 -2.33 15.07 -1.15
N GLY A 20 -2.96 15.88 -2.00
CA GLY A 20 -3.41 15.44 -3.31
C GLY A 20 -2.24 15.12 -4.24
N ILE A 21 -2.42 14.13 -5.11
CA ILE A 21 -1.37 13.71 -6.05
C ILE A 21 -0.98 14.81 -7.03
N GLU A 22 -1.84 15.79 -7.25
CA GLU A 22 -1.58 16.94 -8.11
C GLU A 22 -0.40 17.80 -7.63
N ASP A 23 -0.16 17.82 -6.32
CA ASP A 23 0.92 18.59 -5.70
C ASP A 23 2.27 17.84 -5.66
N LEU A 24 2.31 16.62 -6.16
CA LEU A 24 3.47 15.72 -6.03
C LEU A 24 4.75 16.33 -6.59
N GLU A 25 4.73 16.77 -7.83
CA GLU A 25 5.91 17.29 -8.52
C GLU A 25 6.43 18.57 -7.85
N GLN A 26 5.50 19.47 -7.50
CA GLN A 26 5.84 20.73 -6.84
C GLN A 26 6.44 20.49 -5.46
N PHE A 27 5.86 19.59 -4.69
CA PHE A 27 6.36 19.22 -3.36
C PHE A 27 7.78 18.65 -3.43
N ILE A 28 8.04 17.78 -4.40
CA ILE A 28 9.38 17.18 -4.59
C ILE A 28 10.42 18.25 -4.90
N LYS A 29 10.09 19.20 -5.76
CA LYS A 29 10.99 20.30 -6.11
C LYS A 29 11.23 21.25 -4.95
N ASP A 30 10.17 21.63 -4.23
CA ASP A 30 10.24 22.60 -3.13
C ASP A 30 10.98 22.05 -1.91
N ASN A 31 10.92 20.76 -1.67
CA ASN A 31 11.51 20.10 -0.50
C ASN A 31 12.75 19.28 -0.82
N GLU A 32 13.21 19.30 -2.07
CA GLU A 32 14.38 18.53 -2.52
C GLU A 32 14.31 17.04 -2.11
N VAL A 33 13.17 16.42 -2.34
CA VAL A 33 12.94 15.03 -1.98
C VAL A 33 13.79 14.12 -2.87
N GLN A 34 14.54 13.21 -2.26
CA GLN A 34 15.46 12.30 -2.96
C GLN A 34 14.90 10.89 -3.09
N ILE A 35 14.18 10.43 -2.08
CA ILE A 35 13.67 9.06 -1.99
C ILE A 35 12.15 9.07 -1.89
N ALA A 36 11.51 8.26 -2.71
CA ALA A 36 10.07 8.05 -2.66
C ALA A 36 9.75 6.58 -2.40
N ALA A 37 8.82 6.31 -1.50
CA ALA A 37 8.26 4.99 -1.28
C ALA A 37 6.95 4.85 -2.06
N LEU A 38 6.86 3.83 -2.90
CA LEU A 38 5.75 3.60 -3.79
C LEU A 38 4.88 2.44 -3.26
N THR A 39 3.76 2.79 -2.63
CA THR A 39 2.87 1.84 -1.95
C THR A 39 1.47 1.81 -2.59
N ILE A 40 1.42 1.72 -3.89
CA ILE A 40 0.19 1.79 -4.70
C ILE A 40 -0.02 0.49 -5.48
N PRO A 41 -1.22 0.25 -6.04
CA PRO A 41 -1.46 -0.91 -6.88
C PRO A 41 -0.50 -0.95 -8.08
N LYS A 42 -0.10 -2.16 -8.48
CA LYS A 42 0.84 -2.35 -9.58
C LYS A 42 0.37 -1.73 -10.90
N SER A 43 -0.94 -1.62 -11.13
CA SER A 43 -1.50 -1.00 -12.33
C SER A 43 -1.24 0.50 -12.42
N LYS A 44 -1.02 1.17 -11.29
CA LYS A 44 -0.74 2.61 -11.20
C LYS A 44 0.75 2.92 -11.02
N ALA A 45 1.55 1.94 -10.63
CA ALA A 45 2.95 2.14 -10.27
C ALA A 45 3.81 2.71 -11.42
N PRO A 46 3.72 2.21 -12.67
CA PRO A 46 4.54 2.77 -13.76
C PRO A 46 4.26 4.24 -14.04
N GLU A 47 3.00 4.65 -14.02
CA GLU A 47 2.59 6.04 -14.24
C GLU A 47 3.15 6.98 -13.17
N ILE A 48 2.99 6.60 -11.91
CA ILE A 48 3.47 7.41 -10.77
C ILE A 48 5.00 7.41 -10.73
N ALA A 49 5.65 6.29 -11.02
CA ALA A 49 7.11 6.23 -11.10
C ALA A 49 7.65 7.20 -12.16
N ASP A 50 7.03 7.27 -13.32
CA ASP A 50 7.39 8.21 -14.38
C ASP A 50 7.25 9.67 -13.92
N ARG A 51 6.20 10.01 -13.23
CA ARG A 51 6.01 11.34 -12.62
C ARG A 51 7.09 11.66 -11.59
N LEU A 52 7.44 10.71 -10.73
CA LEU A 52 8.49 10.87 -9.73
C LEU A 52 9.85 11.15 -10.38
N VAL A 53 10.20 10.40 -11.41
CA VAL A 53 11.45 10.57 -12.15
C VAL A 53 11.52 11.95 -12.81
N LYS A 54 10.45 12.37 -13.46
CA LYS A 54 10.35 13.70 -14.08
C LYS A 54 10.44 14.84 -13.07
N ALA A 55 9.98 14.62 -11.85
CA ALA A 55 10.07 15.59 -10.77
C ALA A 55 11.46 15.69 -10.13
N GLY A 56 12.35 14.75 -10.41
CA GLY A 56 13.73 14.76 -9.92
C GLY A 56 14.05 13.76 -8.81
N ILE A 57 13.17 12.80 -8.54
CA ILE A 57 13.44 11.72 -7.58
C ILE A 57 14.61 10.88 -8.09
N LYS A 58 15.56 10.56 -7.21
CA LYS A 58 16.76 9.78 -7.49
C LYS A 58 16.65 8.32 -7.09
N ALA A 59 15.78 7.99 -6.14
CA ALA A 59 15.61 6.65 -5.63
C ALA A 59 14.14 6.35 -5.36
N ILE A 60 13.70 5.14 -5.71
CA ILE A 60 12.33 4.67 -5.49
C ILE A 60 12.39 3.37 -4.69
N TRP A 61 11.71 3.36 -3.56
CA TRP A 61 11.49 2.15 -2.78
C TRP A 61 10.15 1.57 -3.19
N ASN A 62 10.20 0.54 -4.02
CA ASN A 62 9.02 0.01 -4.70
C ASN A 62 8.40 -1.14 -3.92
N PHE A 63 7.23 -0.88 -3.35
CA PHE A 63 6.38 -1.90 -2.71
C PHE A 63 5.31 -2.45 -3.64
N ALA A 64 5.11 -1.83 -4.80
CA ALA A 64 4.22 -2.36 -5.82
C ALA A 64 4.88 -3.57 -6.50
N HIS A 65 4.13 -4.64 -6.67
CA HIS A 65 4.67 -5.89 -7.21
C HIS A 65 4.73 -5.84 -8.74
N THR A 66 5.55 -4.93 -9.28
CA THR A 66 5.74 -4.74 -10.72
C THR A 66 7.11 -4.14 -11.00
N ASP A 67 7.64 -4.40 -12.18
CA ASP A 67 8.87 -3.78 -12.65
C ASP A 67 8.62 -2.35 -13.10
N LEU A 68 9.53 -1.46 -12.72
CA LEU A 68 9.49 -0.06 -13.12
C LEU A 68 10.53 0.20 -14.20
N ASN A 69 10.12 0.86 -15.28
CA ASN A 69 11.02 1.29 -16.32
C ASN A 69 11.50 2.72 -16.01
N VAL A 70 12.71 2.83 -15.47
CA VAL A 70 13.31 4.11 -15.07
C VAL A 70 14.66 4.30 -15.74
N PRO A 71 15.14 5.55 -15.90
CA PRO A 71 16.50 5.82 -16.37
C PRO A 71 17.58 5.22 -15.49
N ASP A 72 18.77 5.01 -16.04
CA ASP A 72 19.90 4.41 -15.32
C ASP A 72 20.40 5.23 -14.12
N ASP A 73 20.12 6.52 -14.11
CA ASP A 73 20.48 7.42 -13.00
C ASP A 73 19.49 7.37 -11.82
N VAL A 74 18.42 6.60 -11.94
CA VAL A 74 17.44 6.40 -10.87
C VAL A 74 17.59 4.99 -10.30
N VAL A 75 17.74 4.90 -8.99
CA VAL A 75 17.87 3.62 -8.29
C VAL A 75 16.48 3.15 -7.84
N VAL A 76 16.15 1.91 -8.15
CA VAL A 76 14.92 1.26 -7.70
C VAL A 76 15.27 0.06 -6.85
N GLU A 77 14.76 0.04 -5.63
CA GLU A 77 14.83 -1.13 -4.74
C GLU A 77 13.44 -1.75 -4.64
N ASN A 78 13.32 -2.99 -5.06
CA ASN A 78 12.05 -3.72 -5.02
C ASN A 78 11.92 -4.49 -3.70
N VAL A 79 10.78 -4.33 -3.04
CA VAL A 79 10.49 -5.01 -1.78
C VAL A 79 9.39 -6.05 -2.01
N HIS A 80 9.67 -7.29 -1.66
CA HIS A 80 8.74 -8.41 -1.81
C HIS A 80 8.01 -8.74 -0.50
N LEU A 81 7.62 -7.70 0.25
CA LEU A 81 6.82 -7.84 1.47
C LEU A 81 5.41 -8.38 1.20
N SER A 82 4.91 -8.18 0.00
CA SER A 82 3.57 -8.62 -0.39
C SER A 82 3.34 -10.10 -0.18
N GLU A 83 4.33 -10.96 -0.49
CA GLU A 83 4.22 -12.40 -0.29
C GLU A 83 4.08 -12.77 1.18
N SER A 84 4.90 -12.17 2.04
CA SER A 84 4.82 -12.38 3.49
C SER A 84 3.50 -11.89 4.06
N LEU A 85 3.02 -10.74 3.62
CA LEU A 85 1.74 -10.18 4.06
C LEU A 85 0.57 -11.04 3.58
N MET A 86 0.58 -11.50 2.34
CA MET A 86 -0.45 -12.38 1.80
C MET A 86 -0.49 -13.71 2.54
N ARG A 87 0.68 -14.29 2.85
CA ARG A 87 0.79 -15.51 3.64
C ARG A 87 0.23 -15.34 5.05
N LEU A 88 0.55 -14.21 5.70
CA LEU A 88 0.02 -13.87 7.02
C LEU A 88 -1.50 -13.69 6.97
N SER A 89 -2.01 -12.98 6.00
CA SER A 89 -3.45 -12.76 5.81
C SER A 89 -4.19 -14.07 5.61
N TYR A 90 -3.65 -14.97 4.79
CA TYR A 90 -4.21 -16.30 4.58
C TYR A 90 -4.27 -17.10 5.89
N ARG A 91 -3.21 -17.08 6.69
CA ARG A 91 -3.17 -17.77 7.99
C ARG A 91 -4.21 -17.20 8.95
N VAL A 92 -4.36 -15.90 8.99
CA VAL A 92 -5.36 -15.23 9.84
C VAL A 92 -6.78 -15.61 9.40
N CYS A 93 -7.08 -15.59 8.12
CA CYS A 93 -8.37 -16.03 7.59
C CYS A 93 -8.65 -17.50 7.91
N SER A 94 -7.67 -18.40 7.76
CA SER A 94 -7.82 -19.82 8.09
C SER A 94 -8.12 -20.02 9.57
N MET A 95 -7.48 -19.27 10.45
CA MET A 95 -7.76 -19.31 11.89
C MET A 95 -9.17 -18.81 12.23
N GLN A 96 -9.64 -17.79 11.56
CA GLN A 96 -11.01 -17.28 11.72
C GLN A 96 -12.03 -18.31 11.26
N ASP A 97 -11.83 -18.92 10.10
CA ASP A 97 -12.70 -19.97 9.57
C ASP A 97 -12.81 -21.17 10.53
N GLU A 98 -11.67 -21.58 11.12
CA GLU A 98 -11.69 -22.63 12.12
C GLU A 98 -12.46 -22.25 13.38
N ARG A 99 -12.31 -21.02 13.84
CA ARG A 99 -13.06 -20.51 15.00
C ARG A 99 -14.54 -20.45 14.71
N GLU A 100 -14.93 -19.97 13.54
CA GLU A 100 -16.33 -19.91 13.11
C GLU A 100 -16.93 -21.30 12.98
N ARG A 101 -16.19 -22.24 12.39
CA ARG A 101 -16.63 -23.62 12.28
C ARG A 101 -16.85 -24.25 13.65
N LYS A 102 -15.90 -24.10 14.57
CA LYS A 102 -16.03 -24.59 15.94
C LYS A 102 -17.17 -23.94 16.71
N ALA A 103 -17.39 -22.64 16.49
CA ALA A 103 -18.52 -21.91 17.06
C ALA A 103 -19.87 -22.41 16.53
N LYS A 104 -19.97 -22.71 15.24
CA LYS A 104 -21.15 -23.28 14.60
C LYS A 104 -21.45 -24.70 15.13
N GLU A 105 -20.43 -25.55 15.22
CA GLU A 105 -20.58 -26.89 15.78
C GLU A 105 -21.07 -26.84 17.23
N LYS A 106 -20.52 -25.92 18.02
CA LYS A 106 -20.97 -25.70 19.40
C LYS A 106 -22.39 -25.13 19.48
N ALA A 107 -22.75 -24.21 18.57
CA ALA A 107 -24.09 -23.66 18.47
C ALA A 107 -25.12 -24.70 18.07
N GLU A 108 -24.81 -25.60 17.12
CA GLU A 108 -25.65 -26.73 16.76
C GLU A 108 -25.90 -27.68 17.93
N GLN A 109 -24.87 -27.94 18.76
CA GLN A 109 -25.00 -28.75 19.97
C GLN A 109 -25.87 -28.11 21.04
N THR A 110 -25.87 -26.77 21.11
CA THR A 110 -26.63 -26.01 22.10
C THR A 110 -27.98 -25.48 21.58
N GLY A 111 -28.27 -25.66 20.30
CA GLY A 111 -29.49 -25.16 19.65
C GLY A 111 -29.53 -23.68 19.42
N THR A 112 -28.41 -22.97 19.55
CA THR A 112 -28.29 -21.54 19.26
C THR A 112 -27.63 -21.33 17.89
N ASN A 113 -28.26 -20.50 17.04
CA ASN A 113 -27.67 -20.07 15.77
C ASN A 113 -26.94 -18.74 15.98
N GLU A 114 -25.64 -18.76 15.98
CA GLU A 114 -24.83 -17.56 15.83
C GLU A 114 -24.34 -17.48 14.39
N THR A 115 -24.75 -16.41 13.70
CA THR A 115 -24.21 -16.04 12.39
C THR A 115 -23.20 -14.92 12.56
N CYS A 116 -22.01 -15.12 11.99
CA CYS A 116 -21.08 -14.02 11.85
C CYS A 116 -21.57 -13.00 10.86
#